data_43c7d701de9bdb5bec0a3c49402a44fa
#
_entry.id   43c7d701de9bdb5bec0a3c49402a44fa
#
_cell.length_a   1.000
_cell.length_b   1.000
_cell.length_c   1.000
_cell.angle_alpha   90.00
_cell.angle_beta   90.00
_cell.angle_gamma   90.00
#
_symmetry.space_group_name_H-M   'P 1'
#
loop_
_entity.id
_entity.type
_entity.pdbx_description
1 polymer ?
#
loop_
_entity_poly.entity_id
_entity_poly.type
_entity_poly.pdbx_seq_one_letter_code
_entity_poly.pdbx_strand_id
1 'polypeptide(L)'
;MNTALALRQAIWRKTDPTWAMCGIPDVIHVDHGSDFTSHHLERTAIELRIRIIHSTVGRPQGRGKIERFFRTINTELLATLPGHLRPGDRNPHPTLDLAALDQAIGAFITTYTARPHRELGVSPRDAWVADGWLPRMPDSLKQLDGLLLTVPKNRVVQRDGIHFQGQRYLAPTLAPFVGHTIMIRYDPRDISEIRVYDRDTFVCVAVDEAHPNLRLSLRDIETARRARRRELRHTINDRIPTAVTREEPRAVAAPPHRRRLRTYEEDE
;
A
#
# COMPACT_ATOMS: atom_id res chain seq x y z
N MET A 1 -1.36 0.22 -0.93
CA MET A 1 -1.27 1.68 -0.67
C MET A 1 -1.41 2.53 -1.93
N ASN A 2 -0.82 2.14 -3.06
CA ASN A 2 -0.95 2.87 -4.33
C ASN A 2 -2.40 2.98 -4.80
N THR A 3 -3.20 1.92 -4.64
CA THR A 3 -4.63 1.90 -4.98
C THR A 3 -5.43 2.93 -4.18
N ALA A 4 -5.14 3.09 -2.89
CA ALA A 4 -5.81 4.10 -2.06
C ALA A 4 -5.50 5.53 -2.51
N LEU A 5 -4.24 5.81 -2.88
CA LEU A 5 -3.84 7.11 -3.45
C LEU A 5 -4.51 7.37 -4.80
N ALA A 6 -4.56 6.37 -5.68
CA ALA A 6 -5.25 6.47 -6.96
C ALA A 6 -6.76 6.72 -6.77
N LEU A 7 -7.40 6.01 -5.85
CA LEU A 7 -8.81 6.19 -5.53
C LEU A 7 -9.09 7.58 -4.92
N ARG A 8 -8.21 8.06 -4.04
CA ARG A 8 -8.27 9.42 -3.51
C ARG A 8 -8.26 10.47 -4.63
N GLN A 9 -7.31 10.32 -5.55
CA GLN A 9 -7.17 11.22 -6.70
C GLN A 9 -8.37 11.12 -7.65
N ALA A 10 -8.93 9.93 -7.83
CA ALA A 10 -10.13 9.73 -8.65
C ALA A 10 -11.36 10.41 -8.03
N ILE A 11 -11.57 10.27 -6.73
CA ILE A 11 -12.73 10.80 -6.02
C ILE A 11 -12.67 12.31 -5.85
N TRP A 12 -11.51 12.85 -5.42
CA TRP A 12 -11.44 14.28 -5.11
C TRP A 12 -11.35 15.15 -6.35
N ARG A 13 -11.86 16.39 -6.23
CA ARG A 13 -11.76 17.38 -7.30
C ARG A 13 -10.32 17.67 -7.63
N LYS A 14 -10.00 17.78 -8.91
CA LYS A 14 -8.68 18.18 -9.39
C LYS A 14 -8.50 19.68 -9.28
N THR A 15 -7.25 20.11 -9.20
CA THR A 15 -6.90 21.55 -9.22
C THR A 15 -7.16 22.17 -10.60
N ASP A 16 -7.04 21.39 -11.66
CA ASP A 16 -7.38 21.82 -13.02
C ASP A 16 -8.93 21.75 -13.21
N PRO A 17 -9.61 22.88 -13.39
CA PRO A 17 -11.07 22.92 -13.56
C PRO A 17 -11.52 22.26 -14.87
N THR A 18 -10.64 22.11 -15.86
CA THR A 18 -10.96 21.44 -17.13
C THR A 18 -11.08 19.94 -16.95
N TRP A 19 -10.56 19.39 -15.85
CA TRP A 19 -10.70 17.99 -15.47
C TRP A 19 -11.90 17.82 -14.53
N ALA A 20 -13.09 17.76 -15.10
CA ALA A 20 -14.34 17.73 -14.35
C ALA A 20 -14.65 16.38 -13.66
N MET A 21 -14.03 15.27 -14.11
CA MET A 21 -14.34 13.94 -13.62
C MET A 21 -13.84 13.77 -12.18
N CYS A 22 -14.77 13.60 -11.25
CA CYS A 22 -14.53 13.35 -9.83
C CYS A 22 -15.76 12.67 -9.22
N GLY A 23 -15.62 12.20 -7.97
CA GLY A 23 -16.73 11.65 -7.21
C GLY A 23 -16.54 10.22 -6.78
N ILE A 24 -17.33 9.81 -5.80
CA ILE A 24 -17.36 8.45 -5.28
C ILE A 24 -18.08 7.56 -6.29
N PRO A 25 -17.40 6.56 -6.89
CA PRO A 25 -18.04 5.65 -7.82
C PRO A 25 -19.02 4.72 -7.09
N ASP A 26 -20.09 4.31 -7.75
CA ASP A 26 -21.00 3.29 -7.21
C ASP A 26 -20.39 1.89 -7.31
N VAL A 27 -19.58 1.67 -8.32
CA VAL A 27 -18.95 0.36 -8.60
C VAL A 27 -17.50 0.55 -9.02
N ILE A 28 -16.63 -0.31 -8.50
CA ILE A 28 -15.26 -0.46 -8.95
C ILE A 28 -15.05 -1.88 -9.45
N HIS A 29 -14.60 -2.01 -10.69
CA HIS A 29 -14.19 -3.29 -11.26
C HIS A 29 -12.68 -3.46 -11.03
N VAL A 30 -12.31 -4.53 -10.34
CA VAL A 30 -10.91 -4.83 -9.99
C VAL A 30 -10.53 -6.24 -10.41
N ASP A 31 -9.24 -6.49 -10.51
CA ASP A 31 -8.73 -7.85 -10.64
C ASP A 31 -8.46 -8.48 -9.26
N HIS A 32 -7.90 -9.70 -9.27
CA HIS A 32 -7.52 -10.41 -8.04
C HIS A 32 -6.10 -10.04 -7.57
N GLY A 33 -5.58 -8.87 -7.97
CA GLY A 33 -4.31 -8.37 -7.48
C GLY A 33 -4.31 -8.18 -5.95
N SER A 34 -3.17 -8.38 -5.30
CA SER A 34 -3.04 -8.27 -3.85
C SER A 34 -3.47 -6.93 -3.28
N ASP A 35 -3.33 -5.86 -4.05
CA ASP A 35 -3.75 -4.51 -3.64
C ASP A 35 -5.27 -4.36 -3.56
N PHE A 36 -6.02 -5.16 -4.33
CA PHE A 36 -7.49 -5.11 -4.39
C PHE A 36 -8.17 -6.12 -3.46
N THR A 37 -7.43 -7.08 -2.92
CA THR A 37 -7.92 -8.06 -1.93
C THR A 37 -7.58 -7.66 -0.49
N SER A 38 -7.13 -6.42 -0.28
CA SER A 38 -6.78 -5.95 1.06
C SER A 38 -8.04 -5.61 1.87
N HIS A 39 -8.12 -6.12 3.10
CA HIS A 39 -9.20 -5.79 4.05
C HIS A 39 -9.38 -4.28 4.26
N HIS A 40 -8.31 -3.49 4.09
CA HIS A 40 -8.39 -2.04 4.17
C HIS A 40 -9.25 -1.45 3.05
N LEU A 41 -9.03 -1.88 1.80
CA LEU A 41 -9.80 -1.40 0.65
C LEU A 41 -11.27 -1.84 0.74
N GLU A 42 -11.53 -3.09 1.15
CA GLU A 42 -12.89 -3.59 1.35
C GLU A 42 -13.66 -2.76 2.37
N ARG A 43 -13.08 -2.49 3.54
CA ARG A 43 -13.70 -1.65 4.57
C ARG A 43 -13.94 -0.23 4.08
N THR A 44 -12.96 0.36 3.42
CA THR A 44 -13.09 1.71 2.85
C THR A 44 -14.19 1.77 1.79
N ALA A 45 -14.31 0.74 0.95
CA ALA A 45 -15.38 0.65 -0.04
C ALA A 45 -16.75 0.58 0.63
N ILE A 46 -16.90 -0.20 1.70
CA ILE A 46 -18.15 -0.26 2.49
C ILE A 46 -18.49 1.12 3.07
N GLU A 47 -17.54 1.79 3.71
CA GLU A 47 -17.74 3.12 4.31
C GLU A 47 -18.11 4.19 3.26
N LEU A 48 -17.51 4.11 2.07
CA LEU A 48 -17.82 4.99 0.93
C LEU A 48 -19.05 4.51 0.12
N ARG A 49 -19.65 3.40 0.48
CA ARG A 49 -20.77 2.75 -0.25
C ARG A 49 -20.42 2.47 -1.71
N ILE A 50 -19.23 1.92 -1.92
CA ILE A 50 -18.72 1.48 -3.21
C ILE A 50 -18.87 -0.03 -3.30
N ARG A 51 -19.46 -0.55 -4.36
CA ARG A 51 -19.50 -1.97 -4.63
C ARG A 51 -18.23 -2.40 -5.39
N ILE A 52 -17.47 -3.31 -4.83
CA ILE A 52 -16.32 -3.91 -5.52
C ILE A 52 -16.79 -5.14 -6.29
N ILE A 53 -16.47 -5.20 -7.58
CA ILE A 53 -16.73 -6.35 -8.46
C ILE A 53 -15.37 -6.88 -8.92
N HIS A 54 -15.07 -8.10 -8.52
CA HIS A 54 -13.88 -8.80 -9.01
C HIS A 54 -14.13 -9.38 -10.40
N SER A 55 -13.19 -9.18 -11.32
CA SER A 55 -13.27 -9.75 -12.65
C SER A 55 -13.14 -11.29 -12.59
N THR A 56 -13.94 -11.99 -13.37
CA THR A 56 -13.85 -13.46 -13.47
C THR A 56 -12.50 -13.85 -14.05
N VAL A 57 -11.82 -14.81 -13.42
CA VAL A 57 -10.56 -15.35 -13.91
C VAL A 57 -10.78 -15.93 -15.31
N GLY A 58 -9.90 -15.56 -16.26
CA GLY A 58 -9.98 -16.05 -17.64
C GLY A 58 -11.03 -15.38 -18.55
N ARG A 59 -11.78 -14.35 -18.07
CA ARG A 59 -12.71 -13.57 -18.89
C ARG A 59 -12.30 -12.10 -18.97
N PRO A 60 -11.61 -11.66 -20.03
CA PRO A 60 -11.09 -10.29 -20.16
C PRO A 60 -12.17 -9.24 -20.48
N GLN A 61 -13.42 -9.66 -20.75
CA GLN A 61 -14.48 -8.77 -21.24
C GLN A 61 -14.77 -7.56 -20.35
N GLY A 62 -14.59 -7.67 -19.03
CA GLY A 62 -14.79 -6.55 -18.09
C GLY A 62 -13.68 -5.49 -18.11
N ARG A 63 -12.51 -5.77 -18.71
CA ARG A 63 -11.33 -4.89 -18.70
C ARG A 63 -11.06 -4.21 -20.04
N GLY A 64 -11.76 -4.57 -21.10
CA GLY A 64 -11.47 -4.09 -22.45
C GLY A 64 -11.43 -2.56 -22.60
N LYS A 65 -12.18 -1.80 -21.77
CA LYS A 65 -12.18 -0.34 -21.81
C LYS A 65 -10.86 0.24 -21.24
N ILE A 66 -10.42 -0.26 -20.09
CA ILE A 66 -9.18 0.22 -19.48
C ILE A 66 -7.94 -0.23 -20.26
N GLU A 67 -7.96 -1.46 -20.79
CA GLU A 67 -6.90 -1.97 -21.65
C GLU A 67 -6.77 -1.14 -22.94
N ARG A 68 -7.89 -0.77 -23.53
CA ARG A 68 -7.93 0.13 -24.72
C ARG A 68 -7.38 1.50 -24.37
N PHE A 69 -7.72 2.05 -23.22
CA PHE A 69 -7.21 3.34 -22.76
C PHE A 69 -5.69 3.31 -22.53
N PHE A 70 -5.17 2.27 -21.88
CA PHE A 70 -3.71 2.10 -21.74
C PHE A 70 -3.01 1.92 -23.08
N ARG A 71 -3.64 1.19 -24.03
CA ARG A 71 -3.10 1.12 -25.39
C ARG A 71 -2.99 2.51 -26.01
N THR A 72 -4.02 3.33 -25.88
CA THR A 72 -4.03 4.71 -26.39
C THR A 72 -2.91 5.55 -25.74
N ILE A 73 -2.72 5.47 -24.43
CA ILE A 73 -1.60 6.13 -23.74
C ILE A 73 -0.25 5.65 -24.32
N ASN A 74 -0.08 4.34 -24.47
CA ASN A 74 1.17 3.78 -25.00
C ASN A 74 1.48 4.24 -26.43
N THR A 75 0.47 4.32 -27.29
CA THR A 75 0.67 4.63 -28.71
C THR A 75 0.68 6.14 -29.00
N GLU A 76 -0.16 6.91 -28.31
CA GLU A 76 -0.30 8.35 -28.61
C GLU A 76 0.54 9.25 -27.71
N LEU A 77 0.87 8.82 -26.48
CA LEU A 77 1.69 9.61 -25.55
C LEU A 77 3.08 9.01 -25.38
N LEU A 78 3.20 7.81 -24.81
CA LEU A 78 4.51 7.28 -24.42
C LEU A 78 5.46 7.12 -25.61
N ALA A 79 4.93 6.79 -26.78
CA ALA A 79 5.72 6.69 -28.01
C ALA A 79 6.37 8.01 -28.46
N THR A 80 5.86 9.14 -27.99
CA THR A 80 6.39 10.49 -28.31
C THR A 80 7.34 11.05 -27.27
N LEU A 81 7.38 10.42 -26.07
CA LEU A 81 8.20 10.92 -24.98
C LEU A 81 9.68 10.50 -25.11
N PRO A 82 10.61 11.36 -24.64
CA PRO A 82 12.02 11.02 -24.56
C PRO A 82 12.24 9.78 -23.68
N GLY A 83 13.11 8.88 -24.15
CA GLY A 83 13.41 7.64 -23.42
C GLY A 83 12.45 6.48 -23.67
N HIS A 84 11.46 6.65 -24.57
CA HIS A 84 10.63 5.55 -25.02
C HIS A 84 11.50 4.50 -25.74
N LEU A 85 11.43 3.24 -25.27
CA LEU A 85 12.14 2.12 -25.87
C LEU A 85 11.39 1.65 -27.13
N ARG A 86 12.02 1.81 -28.29
CA ARG A 86 11.53 1.17 -29.52
C ARG A 86 12.11 -0.22 -29.66
N PRO A 87 11.42 -1.15 -30.33
CA PRO A 87 12.00 -2.46 -30.62
C PRO A 87 13.36 -2.30 -31.31
N GLY A 88 14.42 -2.84 -30.69
CA GLY A 88 15.80 -2.74 -31.18
C GLY A 88 16.66 -1.64 -30.51
N ASP A 89 16.08 -0.72 -29.75
CA ASP A 89 16.85 0.28 -29.01
C ASP A 89 17.58 -0.37 -27.83
N ARG A 90 18.92 -0.26 -27.80
CA ARG A 90 19.75 -0.80 -26.74
C ARG A 90 20.13 0.22 -25.65
N ASN A 91 20.02 1.52 -25.96
CA ASN A 91 20.40 2.59 -25.05
C ASN A 91 19.27 3.63 -24.94
N PRO A 92 18.36 3.48 -24.01
CA PRO A 92 17.36 4.52 -23.74
C PRO A 92 18.06 5.73 -23.12
N HIS A 93 17.71 6.93 -23.59
CA HIS A 93 18.13 8.20 -23.00
C HIS A 93 16.94 8.87 -22.31
N PRO A 94 16.51 8.40 -21.12
CA PRO A 94 15.42 9.03 -20.40
C PRO A 94 15.88 10.41 -19.89
N THR A 95 15.16 11.45 -20.26
CA THR A 95 15.41 12.82 -19.80
C THR A 95 14.29 13.35 -18.91
N LEU A 96 13.17 12.63 -18.82
CA LEU A 96 12.03 13.01 -18.00
C LEU A 96 12.20 12.48 -16.58
N ASP A 97 12.00 13.35 -15.61
CA ASP A 97 11.76 12.95 -14.23
C ASP A 97 10.28 12.55 -14.02
N LEU A 98 9.98 12.09 -12.82
CA LEU A 98 8.63 11.61 -12.48
C LEU A 98 7.58 12.72 -12.54
N ALA A 99 7.95 13.96 -12.17
CA ALA A 99 7.06 15.10 -12.18
C ALA A 99 6.72 15.55 -13.60
N ALA A 100 7.70 15.57 -14.48
CA ALA A 100 7.50 15.87 -15.90
C ALA A 100 6.65 14.80 -16.61
N LEU A 101 6.85 13.53 -16.27
CA LEU A 101 6.01 12.44 -16.77
C LEU A 101 4.56 12.55 -16.28
N ASP A 102 4.33 12.85 -15.01
CA ASP A 102 3.00 13.04 -14.44
C ASP A 102 2.29 14.22 -15.12
N GLN A 103 2.99 15.32 -15.34
CA GLN A 103 2.47 16.48 -16.08
C GLN A 103 2.10 16.14 -17.52
N ALA A 104 2.94 15.38 -18.23
CA ALA A 104 2.66 14.95 -19.59
C ALA A 104 1.43 14.03 -19.67
N ILE A 105 1.28 13.11 -18.73
CA ILE A 105 0.10 12.23 -18.62
C ILE A 105 -1.14 13.06 -18.31
N GLY A 106 -1.08 14.02 -17.39
CA GLY A 106 -2.18 14.92 -17.06
C GLY A 106 -2.67 15.73 -18.26
N ALA A 107 -1.74 16.37 -18.99
CA ALA A 107 -2.04 17.10 -20.21
C ALA A 107 -2.67 16.21 -21.29
N PHE A 108 -2.16 14.99 -21.45
CA PHE A 108 -2.72 14.02 -22.38
C PHE A 108 -4.16 13.65 -22.00
N ILE A 109 -4.44 13.36 -20.73
CA ILE A 109 -5.79 13.00 -20.25
C ILE A 109 -6.76 14.16 -20.49
N THR A 110 -6.36 15.38 -20.19
CA THR A 110 -7.17 16.60 -20.44
C THR A 110 -7.52 16.72 -21.93
N THR A 111 -6.54 16.55 -22.81
CA THR A 111 -6.75 16.57 -24.27
C THR A 111 -7.62 15.42 -24.73
N TYR A 112 -7.37 14.20 -24.24
CA TYR A 112 -8.13 13.00 -24.58
C TYR A 112 -9.61 13.14 -24.18
N THR A 113 -9.89 13.63 -22.99
CA THR A 113 -11.26 13.78 -22.49
C THR A 113 -12.05 14.91 -23.18
N ALA A 114 -11.36 15.85 -23.84
CA ALA A 114 -11.98 16.92 -24.62
C ALA A 114 -12.27 16.54 -26.09
N ARG A 115 -11.69 15.42 -26.59
CA ARG A 115 -11.91 14.96 -27.97
C ARG A 115 -13.26 14.21 -28.09
N PRO A 116 -14.01 14.38 -29.21
CA PRO A 116 -15.19 13.57 -29.48
C PRO A 116 -14.85 12.08 -29.46
N HIS A 117 -15.62 11.30 -28.72
CA HIS A 117 -15.44 9.85 -28.62
C HIS A 117 -16.41 9.15 -29.56
N ARG A 118 -15.92 8.23 -30.39
CA ARG A 118 -16.72 7.58 -31.43
C ARG A 118 -18.01 6.90 -30.90
N GLU A 119 -17.92 6.25 -29.75
CA GLU A 119 -19.07 5.53 -29.16
C GLU A 119 -20.04 6.49 -28.44
N LEU A 120 -19.55 7.65 -27.94
CA LEU A 120 -20.37 8.60 -27.22
C LEU A 120 -21.01 9.66 -28.13
N GLY A 121 -20.45 9.90 -29.31
CA GLY A 121 -20.84 10.99 -30.22
C GLY A 121 -20.43 12.39 -29.75
N VAL A 122 -20.04 12.52 -28.48
CA VAL A 122 -19.57 13.74 -27.82
C VAL A 122 -18.26 13.49 -27.09
N SER A 123 -17.64 14.53 -26.55
CA SER A 123 -16.42 14.32 -25.72
C SER A 123 -16.78 13.63 -24.39
N PRO A 124 -15.87 12.82 -23.83
CA PRO A 124 -16.07 12.24 -22.49
C PRO A 124 -16.35 13.28 -21.41
N ARG A 125 -15.75 14.47 -21.52
CA ARG A 125 -15.99 15.59 -20.61
C ARG A 125 -17.42 16.13 -20.73
N ASP A 126 -17.90 16.33 -21.97
CA ASP A 126 -19.26 16.83 -22.18
C ASP A 126 -20.30 15.79 -21.76
N ALA A 127 -20.06 14.51 -22.04
CA ALA A 127 -20.89 13.42 -21.56
C ALA A 127 -20.95 13.37 -20.01
N TRP A 128 -19.84 13.67 -19.34
CA TRP A 128 -19.77 13.67 -17.86
C TRP A 128 -20.62 14.76 -17.22
N VAL A 129 -20.66 15.95 -17.83
CA VAL A 129 -21.42 17.11 -17.31
C VAL A 129 -22.83 17.20 -17.89
N ALA A 130 -23.20 16.33 -18.84
CA ALA A 130 -24.54 16.30 -19.42
C ALA A 130 -25.62 16.06 -18.35
N ASP A 131 -26.81 16.53 -18.62
CA ASP A 131 -28.01 16.29 -17.82
C ASP A 131 -27.96 16.82 -16.37
N GLY A 132 -26.98 17.66 -16.03
CA GLY A 132 -26.87 18.23 -14.68
C GLY A 132 -26.54 17.22 -13.60
N TRP A 133 -26.01 16.04 -13.99
CA TRP A 133 -25.62 15.03 -13.01
C TRP A 133 -24.54 15.54 -12.05
N LEU A 134 -24.76 15.33 -10.75
CA LEU A 134 -23.82 15.71 -9.71
C LEU A 134 -23.16 14.46 -9.12
N PRO A 135 -21.83 14.39 -9.10
CA PRO A 135 -21.13 13.28 -8.49
C PRO A 135 -21.34 13.26 -6.98
N ARG A 136 -21.48 12.08 -6.42
CA ARG A 136 -21.47 11.87 -4.97
C ARG A 136 -20.09 12.19 -4.44
N MET A 137 -19.98 13.10 -3.49
CA MET A 137 -18.71 13.57 -2.93
C MET A 137 -18.60 13.21 -1.44
N PRO A 138 -17.38 13.02 -0.90
CA PRO A 138 -17.17 12.96 0.54
C PRO A 138 -17.37 14.36 1.16
N ASP A 139 -17.74 14.41 2.43
CA ASP A 139 -18.00 15.68 3.14
C ASP A 139 -16.77 16.59 3.20
N SER A 140 -15.60 15.99 3.29
CA SER A 140 -14.31 16.70 3.29
C SER A 140 -13.15 15.85 2.80
N LEU A 141 -12.08 16.52 2.32
CA LEU A 141 -10.83 15.86 1.99
C LEU A 141 -10.21 15.13 3.20
N LYS A 142 -10.34 15.74 4.40
CA LYS A 142 -9.82 15.15 5.64
C LYS A 142 -10.54 13.83 6.00
N GLN A 143 -11.84 13.75 5.75
CA GLN A 143 -12.60 12.52 5.93
C GLN A 143 -12.13 11.45 4.92
N LEU A 144 -12.04 11.82 3.65
CA LEU A 144 -11.57 10.91 2.59
C LEU A 144 -10.16 10.40 2.89
N ASP A 145 -9.24 11.27 3.31
CA ASP A 145 -7.88 10.90 3.70
C ASP A 145 -7.88 9.98 4.92
N GLY A 146 -8.75 10.24 5.88
CA GLY A 146 -8.94 9.37 7.05
C GLY A 146 -9.37 7.96 6.69
N LEU A 147 -10.16 7.79 5.63
CA LEU A 147 -10.61 6.48 5.16
C LEU A 147 -9.59 5.77 4.28
N LEU A 148 -9.00 6.49 3.34
CA LEU A 148 -8.16 5.90 2.29
C LEU A 148 -6.69 5.77 2.68
N LEU A 149 -6.15 6.74 3.42
CA LEU A 149 -4.72 6.81 3.68
C LEU A 149 -4.33 6.25 5.05
N THR A 150 -5.30 6.01 5.93
CA THR A 150 -5.02 5.45 7.25
C THR A 150 -5.34 3.96 7.32
N VAL A 151 -4.48 3.21 7.99
CA VAL A 151 -4.63 1.77 8.19
C VAL A 151 -5.15 1.51 9.60
N PRO A 152 -6.27 0.77 9.77
CA PRO A 152 -6.77 0.42 11.09
C PRO A 152 -5.95 -0.68 11.74
N LYS A 153 -5.71 -0.57 13.05
CA LYS A 153 -5.04 -1.57 13.86
C LYS A 153 -5.56 -1.54 15.30
N ASN A 154 -5.79 -2.71 15.90
CA ASN A 154 -6.17 -2.77 17.30
C ASN A 154 -4.92 -2.68 18.20
N ARG A 155 -5.04 -1.94 19.32
CA ARG A 155 -4.02 -1.78 20.35
C ARG A 155 -4.67 -1.70 21.72
N VAL A 156 -3.92 -2.13 22.74
CA VAL A 156 -4.30 -1.93 24.14
C VAL A 156 -3.72 -0.61 24.60
N VAL A 157 -4.51 0.20 25.27
CA VAL A 157 -4.03 1.41 25.94
C VAL A 157 -3.33 1.01 27.21
N GLN A 158 -2.05 1.33 27.33
CA GLN A 158 -1.23 1.08 28.52
C GLN A 158 -1.26 2.31 29.43
N ARG A 159 -0.76 2.18 30.66
CA ARG A 159 -0.70 3.30 31.61
C ARG A 159 0.14 4.48 31.09
N ASP A 160 1.13 4.18 30.26
CA ASP A 160 2.06 5.11 29.66
C ASP A 160 1.70 5.48 28.20
N GLY A 161 0.49 5.12 27.73
CA GLY A 161 0.00 5.43 26.40
C GLY A 161 -0.17 4.22 25.48
N ILE A 162 -0.17 4.47 24.17
CA ILE A 162 -0.33 3.44 23.14
C ILE A 162 1.03 3.16 22.50
N HIS A 163 1.46 1.90 22.55
CA HIS A 163 2.70 1.46 21.89
C HIS A 163 2.40 0.95 20.48
N PHE A 164 2.99 1.61 19.50
CA PHE A 164 2.87 1.21 18.10
C PHE A 164 4.15 1.49 17.33
N GLN A 165 4.66 0.48 16.61
CA GLN A 165 5.87 0.57 15.77
C GLN A 165 7.12 1.08 16.52
N GLY A 166 7.22 0.79 17.83
CA GLY A 166 8.33 1.20 18.67
C GLY A 166 8.27 2.66 19.10
N GLN A 167 7.16 3.35 18.83
CA GLN A 167 6.86 4.69 19.30
C GLN A 167 5.81 4.62 20.41
N ARG A 168 5.74 5.65 21.24
CA ARG A 168 4.78 5.81 22.33
C ARG A 168 3.92 7.05 22.09
N TYR A 169 2.63 6.80 21.97
CA TYR A 169 1.64 7.85 21.66
C TYR A 169 0.84 8.20 22.88
N LEU A 170 0.72 9.48 23.15
CA LEU A 170 0.03 10.05 24.30
C LEU A 170 -1.09 10.99 23.89
N ALA A 171 -2.16 10.93 24.66
CA ALA A 171 -3.21 11.94 24.71
C ALA A 171 -3.89 11.86 26.08
N PRO A 172 -4.21 12.99 26.74
CA PRO A 172 -4.89 12.99 28.04
C PRO A 172 -6.23 12.25 28.02
N THR A 173 -6.93 12.30 26.89
CA THR A 173 -8.22 11.62 26.66
C THR A 173 -8.13 10.09 26.67
N LEU A 174 -6.94 9.50 26.67
CA LEU A 174 -6.76 8.05 26.74
C LEU A 174 -6.83 7.49 28.17
N ALA A 175 -6.77 8.34 29.19
CA ALA A 175 -6.76 7.91 30.59
C ALA A 175 -7.92 6.97 30.97
N PRO A 176 -9.18 7.21 30.55
CA PRO A 176 -10.31 6.32 30.86
C PRO A 176 -10.23 4.97 30.14
N PHE A 177 -9.42 4.84 29.11
CA PHE A 177 -9.32 3.64 28.26
C PHE A 177 -8.14 2.74 28.62
N VAL A 178 -7.40 3.04 29.70
CA VAL A 178 -6.27 2.20 30.14
C VAL A 178 -6.75 0.76 30.39
N GLY A 179 -6.08 -0.20 29.77
CA GLY A 179 -6.43 -1.61 29.78
C GLY A 179 -7.44 -2.04 28.71
N HIS A 180 -8.08 -1.10 28.02
CA HIS A 180 -9.04 -1.40 26.96
C HIS A 180 -8.35 -1.60 25.62
N THR A 181 -8.92 -2.48 24.80
CA THR A 181 -8.53 -2.61 23.39
C THR A 181 -9.30 -1.60 22.56
N ILE A 182 -8.57 -0.73 21.90
CA ILE A 182 -9.08 0.32 21.03
C ILE A 182 -8.56 0.14 19.60
N MET A 183 -9.22 0.75 18.64
CA MET A 183 -8.74 0.80 17.25
C MET A 183 -7.95 2.09 17.04
N ILE A 184 -6.74 1.95 16.51
CA ILE A 184 -5.96 3.08 16.00
C ILE A 184 -6.03 3.11 14.48
N ARG A 185 -6.07 4.31 13.89
CA ARG A 185 -5.84 4.54 12.46
C ARG A 185 -4.60 5.40 12.29
N TYR A 186 -3.71 5.01 11.42
CA TYR A 186 -2.45 5.68 11.16
C TYR A 186 -2.17 5.79 9.67
N ASP A 187 -1.51 6.87 9.25
CA ASP A 187 -0.97 7.02 7.89
C ASP A 187 0.44 6.40 7.86
N PRO A 188 0.68 5.35 7.06
CA PRO A 188 2.00 4.74 6.95
C PRO A 188 3.10 5.68 6.44
N ARG A 189 2.74 6.82 5.83
CA ARG A 189 3.67 7.84 5.35
C ARG A 189 4.06 8.85 6.43
N ASP A 190 3.19 8.96 7.46
CA ASP A 190 3.40 9.87 8.58
C ASP A 190 2.79 9.27 9.85
N ILE A 191 3.62 8.67 10.68
CA ILE A 191 3.21 8.07 11.95
C ILE A 191 3.53 8.96 13.15
N SER A 192 3.74 10.26 12.96
CA SER A 192 3.92 11.22 14.06
C SER A 192 2.66 11.33 14.93
N GLU A 193 1.50 11.04 14.36
CA GLU A 193 0.23 10.99 15.05
C GLU A 193 -0.58 9.75 14.70
N ILE A 194 -1.41 9.29 15.62
CA ILE A 194 -2.40 8.25 15.39
C ILE A 194 -3.78 8.74 15.82
N ARG A 195 -4.81 8.32 15.08
CA ARG A 195 -6.21 8.58 15.42
C ARG A 195 -6.76 7.39 16.19
N VAL A 196 -7.36 7.65 17.33
CA VAL A 196 -7.86 6.63 18.26
C VAL A 196 -9.38 6.58 18.18
N TYR A 197 -9.91 5.35 18.12
CA TYR A 197 -11.33 5.07 18.06
C TYR A 197 -11.69 4.00 19.09
N ASP A 198 -12.74 4.25 19.86
CA ASP A 198 -13.39 3.19 20.63
C ASP A 198 -14.57 2.66 19.83
N ARG A 199 -14.50 1.40 19.44
CA ARG A 199 -15.40 0.82 18.42
C ARG A 199 -15.34 1.65 17.13
N ASP A 200 -16.41 2.40 16.80
CA ASP A 200 -16.45 3.28 15.62
C ASP A 200 -16.48 4.77 15.99
N THR A 201 -16.39 5.09 17.28
CA THR A 201 -16.43 6.47 17.77
C THR A 201 -15.02 7.05 17.87
N PHE A 202 -14.80 8.20 17.24
CA PHE A 202 -13.53 8.92 17.36
C PHE A 202 -13.34 9.42 18.80
N VAL A 203 -12.18 9.09 19.40
CA VAL A 203 -11.82 9.48 20.76
C VAL A 203 -10.86 10.67 20.75
N CYS A 204 -9.71 10.54 20.08
CA CYS A 204 -8.69 11.58 20.07
C CYS A 204 -7.63 11.33 18.97
N VAL A 205 -6.77 12.34 18.80
CA VAL A 205 -5.46 12.19 18.16
C VAL A 205 -4.42 12.02 19.26
N ALA A 206 -3.64 10.96 19.20
CA ALA A 206 -2.49 10.75 20.09
C ALA A 206 -1.19 10.98 19.30
N VAL A 207 -0.24 11.67 19.91
CA VAL A 207 0.99 12.14 19.28
C VAL A 207 2.18 11.37 19.84
N ASP A 208 3.19 11.12 19.00
CA ASP A 208 4.46 10.56 19.45
C ASP A 208 5.19 11.57 20.36
N GLU A 209 5.35 11.19 21.63
CA GLU A 209 6.00 12.04 22.64
C GLU A 209 7.49 12.30 22.34
N ALA A 210 8.18 11.33 21.76
CA ALA A 210 9.60 11.43 21.49
C ALA A 210 9.91 12.37 20.31
N HIS A 211 8.95 12.53 19.38
CA HIS A 211 9.17 13.28 18.14
C HIS A 211 7.96 14.11 17.74
N PRO A 212 7.49 15.06 18.57
CA PRO A 212 6.22 15.75 18.38
C PRO A 212 6.13 16.59 17.09
N ASN A 213 7.28 16.92 16.48
CA ASN A 213 7.35 17.78 15.27
C ASN A 213 8.03 17.10 14.07
N LEU A 214 8.36 15.81 14.17
CA LEU A 214 9.07 15.10 13.12
C LEU A 214 8.10 14.19 12.36
N ARG A 215 7.95 14.42 11.05
CA ARG A 215 7.24 13.47 10.18
C ARG A 215 8.08 12.22 10.01
N LEU A 216 7.61 11.12 10.56
CA LEU A 216 8.24 9.81 10.48
C LEU A 216 7.37 8.89 9.63
N SER A 217 7.92 8.37 8.53
CA SER A 217 7.22 7.34 7.76
C SER A 217 7.56 5.94 8.26
N LEU A 218 6.64 4.99 8.11
CA LEU A 218 6.92 3.57 8.37
C LEU A 218 8.10 3.06 7.56
N ARG A 219 8.24 3.53 6.33
CA ARG A 219 9.34 3.16 5.44
C ARG A 219 10.70 3.55 6.03
N ASP A 220 10.79 4.74 6.61
CA ASP A 220 12.03 5.23 7.24
C ASP A 220 12.39 4.39 8.46
N ILE A 221 11.40 4.07 9.30
CA ILE A 221 11.60 3.19 10.46
C ILE A 221 11.99 1.78 10.04
N GLU A 222 11.34 1.19 9.05
CA GLU A 222 11.70 -0.14 8.55
C GLU A 222 13.09 -0.15 7.93
N THR A 223 13.45 0.91 7.20
CA THR A 223 14.78 1.06 6.60
C THR A 223 15.85 1.16 7.67
N ALA A 224 15.65 1.99 8.69
CA ALA A 224 16.53 2.12 9.82
C ALA A 224 16.68 0.81 10.61
N ARG A 225 15.58 0.08 10.84
CA ARG A 225 15.60 -1.25 11.48
C ARG A 225 16.35 -2.29 10.67
N ARG A 226 16.18 -2.30 9.33
CA ARG A 226 16.93 -3.20 8.43
C ARG A 226 18.41 -2.88 8.44
N ALA A 227 18.78 -1.59 8.40
CA ALA A 227 20.17 -1.15 8.47
C ALA A 227 20.82 -1.60 9.79
N ARG A 228 20.16 -1.33 10.94
CA ARG A 228 20.66 -1.75 12.27
C ARG A 228 20.76 -3.27 12.40
N ARG A 229 19.81 -4.03 11.86
CA ARG A 229 19.88 -5.51 11.87
C ARG A 229 21.04 -6.02 11.02
N ARG A 230 21.33 -5.36 9.90
CA ARG A 230 22.47 -5.69 9.02
C ARG A 230 23.80 -5.42 9.75
N GLU A 231 23.92 -4.27 10.40
CA GLU A 231 25.07 -3.87 11.18
C GLU A 231 25.33 -4.84 12.34
N LEU A 232 24.28 -5.19 13.12
CA LEU A 232 24.38 -6.18 14.18
C LEU A 232 24.82 -7.55 13.69
N ARG A 233 24.28 -8.00 12.54
CA ARG A 233 24.72 -9.27 11.93
C ARG A 233 26.20 -9.21 11.52
N HIS A 234 26.64 -8.10 10.95
CA HIS A 234 28.05 -7.91 10.58
C HIS A 234 28.94 -7.98 11.83
N THR A 235 28.59 -7.23 12.88
CA THR A 235 29.31 -7.23 14.15
C THR A 235 29.35 -8.60 14.83
N ILE A 236 28.27 -9.39 14.75
CA ILE A 236 28.22 -10.76 15.29
C ILE A 236 29.11 -11.67 14.44
N ASN A 237 29.00 -11.63 13.12
CA ASN A 237 29.79 -12.46 12.23
C ASN A 237 31.29 -12.15 12.32
N ASP A 238 31.67 -10.88 12.53
CA ASP A 238 33.06 -10.46 12.73
C ASP A 238 33.63 -10.94 14.06
N ARG A 239 32.78 -11.17 15.08
CA ARG A 239 33.19 -11.71 16.40
C ARG A 239 33.26 -13.23 16.43
N ILE A 240 32.56 -13.94 15.57
CA ILE A 240 32.56 -15.41 15.51
C ILE A 240 33.95 -15.98 15.14
N PRO A 241 34.75 -15.41 14.23
CA PRO A 241 36.08 -15.95 13.90
C PRO A 241 37.07 -15.89 15.07
N THR A 242 36.89 -14.98 16.02
CA THR A 242 37.81 -14.79 17.16
C THR A 242 37.50 -15.77 18.31
N ALA A 243 36.32 -16.40 18.33
CA ALA A 243 35.89 -17.31 19.40
C ALA A 243 36.03 -18.80 19.02
N VAL A 244 36.29 -19.11 17.77
CA VAL A 244 36.47 -20.51 17.31
C VAL A 244 37.93 -20.76 16.98
N THR A 245 38.79 -20.74 18.01
CA THR A 245 39.95 -21.60 17.99
C THR A 245 39.40 -23.03 18.14
N ARG A 246 39.23 -23.70 17.04
CA ARG A 246 38.82 -25.09 17.00
C ARG A 246 39.84 -25.89 17.80
N GLU A 247 39.45 -26.38 18.97
CA GLU A 247 40.03 -27.62 19.49
C GLU A 247 39.75 -28.67 18.43
N GLU A 248 40.81 -29.25 17.87
CA GLU A 248 40.70 -30.38 16.97
C GLU A 248 39.87 -31.48 17.68
N PRO A 249 38.87 -32.06 17.05
CA PRO A 249 38.11 -33.12 17.67
C PRO A 249 39.05 -34.30 17.94
N ARG A 250 39.33 -34.55 19.22
CA ARG A 250 40.01 -35.73 19.71
C ARG A 250 39.29 -36.95 19.09
N ALA A 251 40.01 -37.74 18.32
CA ALA A 251 39.49 -38.93 17.66
C ALA A 251 38.77 -39.79 18.69
N VAL A 252 37.47 -39.86 18.63
CA VAL A 252 36.64 -40.76 19.41
C VAL A 252 36.78 -42.11 18.78
N ALA A 253 37.40 -43.07 19.53
CA ALA A 253 37.52 -44.44 19.14
C ALA A 253 36.16 -45.02 18.72
N ALA A 254 36.10 -45.69 17.56
CA ALA A 254 34.89 -46.29 17.05
C ALA A 254 34.27 -47.26 18.11
N PRO A 255 32.99 -47.25 18.34
CA PRO A 255 32.33 -48.16 19.27
C PRO A 255 32.45 -49.61 18.78
N PRO A 256 32.63 -50.61 19.67
CA PRO A 256 32.78 -52.01 19.29
C PRO A 256 31.53 -52.49 18.54
N HIS A 257 31.74 -53.26 17.48
CA HIS A 257 30.67 -53.86 16.70
C HIS A 257 29.71 -54.67 17.60
N ARG A 258 28.47 -54.25 17.65
CA ARG A 258 27.38 -55.04 18.28
C ARG A 258 27.15 -56.29 17.46
N ARG A 259 27.42 -57.48 18.07
CA ARG A 259 27.01 -58.76 17.52
C ARG A 259 25.49 -58.78 17.31
N ARG A 260 25.04 -59.09 16.10
CA ARG A 260 23.61 -59.34 15.82
C ARG A 260 23.18 -60.59 16.61
N LEU A 261 22.12 -60.42 17.39
CA LEU A 261 21.43 -61.55 18.00
C LEU A 261 20.80 -62.38 16.87
N ARG A 262 21.06 -63.71 16.89
CA ARG A 262 20.36 -64.69 16.05
C ARG A 262 18.91 -64.77 16.50
N THR A 263 17.97 -64.53 15.59
CA THR A 263 16.58 -64.90 15.74
C THR A 263 16.49 -66.44 15.62
N TYR A 264 15.90 -67.06 16.65
CA TYR A 264 15.45 -68.47 16.57
C TYR A 264 14.17 -68.47 15.75
N GLU A 265 14.12 -69.25 14.69
CA GLU A 265 12.91 -69.72 14.05
C GLU A 265 12.39 -70.89 14.91
N GLU A 266 11.21 -70.79 15.46
CA GLU A 266 10.45 -71.94 15.98
C GLU A 266 9.70 -72.52 14.80
N ASP A 267 10.09 -73.81 14.48
CA ASP A 267 9.30 -74.71 13.67
C ASP A 267 8.10 -75.18 14.49
N GLU A 268 6.86 -74.90 14.00
CA GLU A 268 5.75 -75.86 13.95
C GLU A 268 4.61 -75.27 13.05
#